data_255c3ceb6a5d63dd290a92b2fcd3b05e
#
_entry.id   255c3ceb6a5d63dd290a92b2fcd3b05e
#
_cell.length_a   1.000
_cell.length_b   1.000
_cell.length_c   1.000
_cell.angle_alpha   90.00
_cell.angle_beta   90.00
_cell.angle_gamma   90.00
#
_symmetry.space_group_name_H-M   'P 1'
#
loop_
_entity.id
_entity.type
_entity.pdbx_description
1 polymer ?
#
loop_
_entity_poly.entity_id
_entity_poly.type
_entity_poly.pdbx_seq_one_letter_code
_entity_poly.pdbx_strand_id
1 'polypeptide(L)'
;MKFGVLADLFEGAGAKVLTEVEVNRQRSNQHEFQGVSGFRAFLGTPAEKQTFPATFYWLEDDEDAEPIRLESFCTWSDVRRGRAGRSPEYHLYYAAESEPVVHRARAGDQVVIAKARDGGLMVLVSPEDSTIGQQLLWLFGLDLFEVRPVARRLERDDTMELGLAARSVLSDLGIEVEEPEPDAFAQLIDRFGRQFPGTLQLSSFARETLAGVDPKADPDGALIAWMEHEEALFRHLEREIVSDRLEAGFMEARSADVDGFLSFSLSVQNRRKSRAGYAFGHHVEAILQAHGVSYTREATTEKRNAADFLFPGEDDYADRRYPDDQLAMLAVKTSCKDRWRQVLAEADRIRTKHLLTLEPAISRIQTAEMRGQGLQLVLPTSLHSTYQADQRAWLMGVGEFLGVVRELRGRQRLLI
;
A
#
# COMPACT_ATOMS: atom_id res chain seq x y z
N MET A 1 16.08 0.41 -9.59
CA MET A 1 15.49 0.00 -10.89
C MET A 1 14.38 0.99 -11.22
N LYS A 2 14.32 1.50 -12.46
CA LYS A 2 13.23 2.39 -12.87
C LYS A 2 12.10 1.53 -13.37
N PHE A 3 11.03 1.46 -12.59
CA PHE A 3 9.78 0.83 -13.00
C PHE A 3 8.93 1.89 -13.67
N GLY A 4 7.91 1.51 -14.47
CA GLY A 4 7.05 2.42 -15.20
C GLY A 4 6.58 3.64 -14.39
N VAL A 5 6.14 4.65 -15.05
CA VAL A 5 5.61 5.87 -14.39
C VAL A 5 4.09 5.80 -14.35
N LEU A 6 3.48 6.45 -13.36
CA LEU A 6 2.01 6.49 -13.22
C LEU A 6 1.32 7.02 -14.49
N ALA A 7 1.99 7.90 -15.22
CA ALA A 7 1.54 8.44 -16.50
C ALA A 7 1.45 7.41 -17.63
N ASP A 8 2.05 6.21 -17.49
CA ASP A 8 1.86 5.12 -18.46
C ASP A 8 0.50 4.43 -18.28
N LEU A 9 -0.07 4.50 -17.09
CA LEU A 9 -1.35 3.90 -16.72
C LEU A 9 -2.51 4.90 -16.84
N PHE A 10 -2.28 6.16 -16.46
CA PHE A 10 -3.31 7.18 -16.37
C PHE A 10 -2.96 8.45 -17.14
N GLU A 11 -4.00 9.15 -17.66
CA GLU A 11 -3.88 10.47 -18.25
C GLU A 11 -3.93 11.59 -17.21
N GLY A 12 -4.58 11.34 -16.09
CA GLY A 12 -4.74 12.28 -15.01
C GLY A 12 -5.78 11.86 -14.01
N ALA A 13 -5.86 12.59 -12.92
CA ALA A 13 -6.82 12.35 -11.87
C ALA A 13 -7.31 13.65 -11.23
N GLY A 14 -8.44 13.56 -10.55
CA GLY A 14 -8.97 14.64 -9.74
C GLY A 14 -9.68 14.10 -8.51
N ALA A 15 -9.67 14.88 -7.44
CA ALA A 15 -10.29 14.52 -6.19
C ALA A 15 -11.20 15.63 -5.66
N LYS A 16 -12.19 15.24 -4.89
CA LYS A 16 -13.05 16.14 -4.15
C LYS A 16 -13.62 15.49 -2.90
N VAL A 17 -14.04 16.32 -1.94
CA VAL A 17 -14.89 15.93 -0.82
C VAL A 17 -16.33 15.89 -1.28
N LEU A 18 -17.06 14.83 -0.94
CA LEU A 18 -18.47 14.66 -1.27
C LEU A 18 -19.34 15.50 -0.33
N THR A 19 -20.35 16.12 -0.90
CA THR A 19 -21.29 16.97 -0.18
C THR A 19 -22.59 16.23 0.13
N GLU A 20 -23.36 16.74 1.11
CA GLU A 20 -24.67 16.19 1.47
C GLU A 20 -25.64 16.07 0.28
N VAL A 21 -25.53 16.99 -0.70
CA VAL A 21 -26.39 16.98 -1.89
C VAL A 21 -26.02 15.84 -2.84
N GLU A 22 -24.78 15.40 -2.85
CA GLU A 22 -24.29 14.32 -3.74
C GLU A 22 -24.58 12.92 -3.19
N VAL A 23 -24.57 12.76 -1.86
CA VAL A 23 -24.71 11.44 -1.22
C VAL A 23 -26.12 11.17 -0.68
N ASN A 24 -26.94 12.19 -0.46
CA ASN A 24 -28.26 12.04 0.16
C ASN A 24 -29.40 12.13 -0.87
N ARG A 25 -30.01 10.98 -1.19
CA ARG A 25 -31.15 10.88 -2.12
C ARG A 25 -32.35 11.78 -1.77
N GLN A 26 -32.56 12.04 -0.49
CA GLN A 26 -33.70 12.89 -0.07
C GLN A 26 -33.48 14.36 -0.42
N ARG A 27 -32.22 14.77 -0.62
CA ARG A 27 -31.85 16.14 -0.98
C ARG A 27 -31.74 16.35 -2.48
N SER A 28 -31.29 15.35 -3.23
CA SER A 28 -31.13 15.47 -4.68
C SER A 28 -31.18 14.08 -5.35
N ASN A 29 -31.86 14.00 -6.49
CA ASN A 29 -31.80 12.86 -7.40
C ASN A 29 -30.83 13.10 -8.57
N GLN A 30 -29.96 14.11 -8.46
CA GLN A 30 -28.97 14.38 -9.49
C GLN A 30 -27.77 13.44 -9.29
N HIS A 31 -27.56 12.53 -10.22
CA HIS A 31 -26.39 11.64 -10.25
C HIS A 31 -25.18 12.41 -10.79
N GLU A 32 -24.67 13.35 -10.02
CA GLU A 32 -23.66 14.30 -10.44
C GLU A 32 -22.58 14.50 -9.37
N PHE A 33 -21.33 14.55 -9.80
CA PHE A 33 -20.23 15.08 -8.98
C PHE A 33 -20.12 16.58 -9.22
N GLN A 34 -20.50 17.37 -8.21
CA GLN A 34 -20.61 18.83 -8.34
C GLN A 34 -19.26 19.54 -8.23
N GLY A 35 -19.15 20.69 -8.88
CA GLY A 35 -17.99 21.56 -8.77
C GLY A 35 -16.72 21.10 -9.47
N VAL A 36 -16.77 20.00 -10.24
CA VAL A 36 -15.61 19.36 -10.87
C VAL A 36 -15.15 19.98 -12.19
N SER A 37 -15.54 21.20 -12.51
CA SER A 37 -15.12 21.87 -13.76
C SER A 37 -13.60 21.91 -13.95
N GLY A 38 -12.79 21.84 -12.88
CA GLY A 38 -11.33 21.72 -12.94
C GLY A 38 -10.85 20.41 -13.58
N PHE A 39 -11.68 19.35 -13.61
CA PHE A 39 -11.33 18.06 -14.20
C PHE A 39 -11.18 18.12 -15.73
N ARG A 40 -11.51 19.27 -16.36
CA ARG A 40 -11.11 19.55 -17.75
C ARG A 40 -9.63 19.34 -18.01
N ALA A 41 -8.78 19.45 -17.00
CA ALA A 41 -7.34 19.23 -17.12
C ALA A 41 -7.00 17.85 -17.71
N PHE A 42 -7.81 16.81 -17.39
CA PHE A 42 -7.60 15.45 -17.88
C PHE A 42 -8.80 14.86 -18.63
N LEU A 43 -10.02 15.32 -18.38
CA LEU A 43 -11.21 14.90 -19.16
C LEU A 43 -11.35 15.65 -20.48
N GLY A 44 -10.69 16.80 -20.60
CA GLY A 44 -10.75 17.65 -21.79
C GLY A 44 -11.99 18.55 -21.85
N THR A 45 -12.14 19.22 -23.00
CA THR A 45 -13.24 20.15 -23.28
C THR A 45 -14.00 19.73 -24.54
N PRO A 46 -14.73 18.60 -24.50
CA PRO A 46 -15.40 18.08 -25.68
C PRO A 46 -16.50 19.03 -26.16
N ALA A 47 -16.65 19.15 -27.48
CA ALA A 47 -17.72 19.94 -28.10
C ALA A 47 -19.08 19.33 -27.91
N GLU A 48 -19.20 18.02 -27.68
CA GLU A 48 -20.43 17.28 -27.44
C GLU A 48 -20.34 16.50 -26.13
N LYS A 49 -21.47 16.00 -25.66
CA LYS A 49 -21.54 15.13 -24.48
C LYS A 49 -20.69 13.87 -24.74
N GLN A 50 -19.67 13.67 -23.92
CA GLN A 50 -18.81 12.52 -23.97
C GLN A 50 -19.19 11.51 -22.91
N THR A 51 -19.21 10.22 -23.29
CA THR A 51 -19.44 9.11 -22.37
C THR A 51 -18.14 8.33 -22.17
N PHE A 52 -17.84 8.01 -20.93
CA PHE A 52 -16.70 7.22 -20.53
C PHE A 52 -17.19 5.93 -19.86
N PRO A 53 -16.73 4.74 -20.27
CA PRO A 53 -16.82 3.56 -19.40
C PRO A 53 -16.23 3.90 -18.03
N ALA A 54 -16.85 3.44 -16.96
CA ALA A 54 -16.38 3.76 -15.62
C ALA A 54 -16.53 2.58 -14.67
N THR A 55 -15.50 2.29 -13.91
CA THR A 55 -15.55 1.33 -12.80
C THR A 55 -15.58 2.09 -11.49
N PHE A 56 -16.59 1.82 -10.69
CA PHE A 56 -16.80 2.43 -9.39
C PHE A 56 -16.33 1.49 -8.29
N TYR A 57 -15.65 2.05 -7.30
CA TYR A 57 -15.14 1.32 -6.13
C TYR A 57 -15.57 2.03 -4.86
N TRP A 58 -16.05 1.25 -3.88
CA TRP A 58 -16.06 1.63 -2.49
C TRP A 58 -14.87 0.98 -1.80
N LEU A 59 -14.01 1.78 -1.19
CA LEU A 59 -12.77 1.36 -0.57
C LEU A 59 -12.78 1.75 0.91
N GLU A 60 -12.39 0.85 1.77
CA GLU A 60 -12.28 1.09 3.22
C GLU A 60 -11.03 0.40 3.79
N ASP A 61 -10.64 0.82 5.00
CA ASP A 61 -9.40 0.37 5.65
C ASP A 61 -9.49 -1.04 6.27
N ASP A 62 -10.65 -1.67 6.26
CA ASP A 62 -10.85 -3.03 6.74
C ASP A 62 -10.19 -4.05 5.80
N GLU A 63 -9.24 -4.83 6.32
CA GLU A 63 -8.53 -5.87 5.52
C GLU A 63 -9.43 -7.02 5.07
N ASP A 64 -10.48 -7.31 5.83
CA ASP A 64 -11.42 -8.39 5.54
C ASP A 64 -12.55 -7.92 4.60
N ALA A 65 -12.70 -6.62 4.39
CA ALA A 65 -13.68 -6.06 3.47
C ALA A 65 -13.19 -6.16 2.02
N GLU A 66 -13.92 -6.92 1.21
CA GLU A 66 -13.68 -6.88 -0.25
C GLU A 66 -14.17 -5.54 -0.82
N PRO A 67 -13.38 -4.86 -1.67
CA PRO A 67 -13.81 -3.66 -2.36
C PRO A 67 -15.10 -3.92 -3.14
N ILE A 68 -16.11 -3.09 -2.92
CA ILE A 68 -17.30 -3.16 -3.78
C ILE A 68 -16.92 -2.57 -5.12
N ARG A 69 -16.98 -3.39 -6.17
CA ARG A 69 -16.68 -3.01 -7.55
C ARG A 69 -17.93 -3.07 -8.41
N LEU A 70 -18.15 -2.02 -9.18
CA LEU A 70 -19.30 -1.95 -10.09
C LEU A 70 -18.90 -1.28 -11.40
N GLU A 71 -19.21 -1.94 -12.52
CA GLU A 71 -18.99 -1.41 -13.86
C GLU A 71 -20.20 -0.61 -14.34
N SER A 72 -19.97 0.59 -14.86
CA SER A 72 -21.00 1.52 -15.31
C SER A 72 -20.40 2.55 -16.28
N PHE A 73 -20.92 3.75 -16.32
CA PHE A 73 -20.40 4.84 -17.14
C PHE A 73 -20.59 6.21 -16.48
N CYS A 74 -19.77 7.16 -16.92
CA CYS A 74 -19.93 8.58 -16.61
C CYS A 74 -20.14 9.38 -17.90
N THR A 75 -20.80 10.53 -17.79
CA THR A 75 -20.93 11.47 -18.91
C THR A 75 -20.43 12.84 -18.53
N TRP A 76 -19.69 13.45 -19.46
CA TRP A 76 -19.03 14.73 -19.30
C TRP A 76 -19.47 15.71 -20.38
N SER A 77 -19.97 16.88 -20.00
CA SER A 77 -20.44 17.87 -20.97
C SER A 77 -20.48 19.28 -20.40
N ASP A 78 -20.41 20.28 -21.27
CA ASP A 78 -20.66 21.68 -20.96
C ASP A 78 -22.19 21.93 -20.88
N VAL A 79 -22.69 22.14 -19.67
CA VAL A 79 -24.13 22.41 -19.42
C VAL A 79 -24.56 23.82 -19.80
N ARG A 80 -23.61 24.72 -20.12
CA ARG A 80 -23.87 26.07 -20.59
C ARG A 80 -23.73 26.23 -22.09
N ARG A 81 -23.50 25.15 -22.81
CA ARG A 81 -23.36 25.15 -24.27
C ARG A 81 -24.55 25.84 -24.93
N GLY A 82 -24.23 26.78 -25.85
CA GLY A 82 -25.24 27.58 -26.57
C GLY A 82 -25.86 28.73 -25.78
N ARG A 83 -25.43 28.98 -24.54
CA ARG A 83 -25.87 30.15 -23.75
C ARG A 83 -24.90 31.31 -23.98
N ALA A 84 -25.33 32.30 -24.78
CA ALA A 84 -24.52 33.49 -25.09
C ALA A 84 -24.04 34.20 -23.80
N GLY A 85 -22.80 34.62 -23.76
CA GLY A 85 -22.22 35.41 -22.68
C GLY A 85 -21.86 34.65 -21.38
N ARG A 86 -21.95 33.34 -21.37
CA ARG A 86 -21.52 32.50 -20.20
C ARG A 86 -20.32 31.66 -20.52
N SER A 87 -19.36 31.63 -19.59
CA SER A 87 -18.21 30.72 -19.68
C SER A 87 -18.69 29.27 -19.61
N PRO A 88 -17.99 28.32 -20.30
CA PRO A 88 -18.30 26.90 -20.21
C PRO A 88 -18.27 26.36 -18.79
N GLU A 89 -19.25 25.55 -18.44
CA GLU A 89 -19.34 24.86 -17.17
C GLU A 89 -19.55 23.38 -17.39
N TYR A 90 -18.52 22.60 -17.03
CA TYR A 90 -18.49 21.17 -17.25
C TYR A 90 -18.97 20.42 -16.03
N HIS A 91 -19.86 19.46 -16.22
CA HIS A 91 -20.42 18.58 -15.22
C HIS A 91 -20.13 17.11 -15.51
N LEU A 92 -19.87 16.35 -14.47
CA LEU A 92 -19.66 14.90 -14.55
C LEU A 92 -20.86 14.20 -13.90
N TYR A 93 -21.64 13.50 -14.72
CA TYR A 93 -22.76 12.70 -14.29
C TYR A 93 -22.40 11.22 -14.30
N TYR A 94 -22.90 10.46 -13.32
CA TYR A 94 -22.79 9.01 -13.29
C TYR A 94 -24.16 8.37 -13.51
N ALA A 95 -24.18 7.13 -13.97
CA ALA A 95 -25.40 6.37 -14.23
C ALA A 95 -26.04 5.89 -12.92
N ALA A 96 -27.36 5.70 -12.92
CA ALA A 96 -28.11 5.25 -11.74
C ALA A 96 -27.62 3.91 -11.18
N GLU A 97 -27.11 3.05 -12.04
CA GLU A 97 -26.52 1.76 -11.65
C GLU A 97 -25.31 1.91 -10.70
N SER A 98 -24.69 3.10 -10.68
CA SER A 98 -23.52 3.40 -9.80
C SER A 98 -23.93 3.81 -8.37
N GLU A 99 -25.20 4.07 -8.11
CA GLU A 99 -25.71 4.47 -6.80
C GLU A 99 -25.28 3.57 -5.64
N PRO A 100 -25.23 2.22 -5.77
CA PRO A 100 -24.81 1.36 -4.66
C PRO A 100 -23.43 1.68 -4.10
N VAL A 101 -22.55 2.29 -4.91
CA VAL A 101 -21.22 2.76 -4.46
C VAL A 101 -21.31 4.18 -3.92
N VAL A 102 -21.85 5.12 -4.70
CA VAL A 102 -21.85 6.56 -4.34
C VAL A 102 -22.71 6.84 -3.12
N HIS A 103 -23.88 6.20 -2.99
CA HIS A 103 -24.77 6.40 -1.84
C HIS A 103 -24.36 5.65 -0.57
N ARG A 104 -23.25 4.87 -0.61
CA ARG A 104 -22.61 4.33 0.58
C ARG A 104 -21.85 5.42 1.32
N ALA A 105 -21.39 6.42 0.59
CA ALA A 105 -20.66 7.55 1.12
C ALA A 105 -21.55 8.48 1.98
N ARG A 106 -20.87 9.19 2.86
CA ARG A 106 -21.43 10.27 3.69
C ARG A 106 -20.85 11.61 3.24
N ALA A 107 -21.48 12.69 3.64
CA ALA A 107 -20.89 14.01 3.47
C ALA A 107 -19.58 14.09 4.28
N GLY A 108 -18.51 14.54 3.66
CA GLY A 108 -17.14 14.49 4.19
C GLY A 108 -16.27 13.42 3.53
N ASP A 109 -16.86 12.31 3.09
CA ASP A 109 -16.13 11.29 2.35
C ASP A 109 -15.56 11.85 1.05
N GLN A 110 -14.53 11.17 0.52
CA GLN A 110 -13.84 11.66 -0.67
C GLN A 110 -14.07 10.76 -1.88
N VAL A 111 -13.97 11.36 -3.05
CA VAL A 111 -13.91 10.65 -4.32
C VAL A 111 -12.68 11.08 -5.10
N VAL A 112 -11.92 10.09 -5.58
CA VAL A 112 -10.85 10.27 -6.57
C VAL A 112 -11.34 9.70 -7.89
N ILE A 113 -11.24 10.49 -8.96
CA ILE A 113 -11.60 10.08 -10.32
C ILE A 113 -10.34 10.11 -11.17
N ALA A 114 -9.91 8.94 -11.63
CA ALA A 114 -8.73 8.79 -12.47
C ALA A 114 -9.14 8.35 -13.88
N LYS A 115 -8.52 8.95 -14.91
CA LYS A 115 -8.73 8.57 -16.31
C LYS A 115 -7.59 7.65 -16.74
N ALA A 116 -7.92 6.41 -17.02
CA ALA A 116 -6.97 5.44 -17.53
C ALA A 116 -6.61 5.71 -19.01
N ARG A 117 -5.46 5.20 -19.45
CA ARG A 117 -4.98 5.37 -20.84
C ARG A 117 -5.84 4.65 -21.88
N ASP A 118 -6.59 3.63 -21.48
CA ASP A 118 -7.58 2.97 -22.34
C ASP A 118 -8.85 3.80 -22.56
N GLY A 119 -8.95 4.95 -21.88
CA GLY A 119 -10.07 5.88 -21.96
C GLY A 119 -11.17 5.65 -20.92
N GLY A 120 -11.07 4.63 -20.08
CA GLY A 120 -11.99 4.39 -18.96
C GLY A 120 -11.76 5.31 -17.78
N LEU A 121 -12.76 5.44 -16.91
CA LEU A 121 -12.63 6.14 -15.63
C LEU A 121 -12.64 5.14 -14.48
N MET A 122 -11.79 5.38 -13.47
CA MET A 122 -11.90 4.77 -12.16
C MET A 122 -12.49 5.81 -11.20
N VAL A 123 -13.59 5.47 -10.55
CA VAL A 123 -14.26 6.32 -9.56
C VAL A 123 -14.08 5.63 -8.20
N LEU A 124 -13.18 6.17 -7.41
CA LEU A 124 -12.68 5.59 -6.16
C LEU A 124 -13.26 6.39 -4.99
N VAL A 125 -14.23 5.82 -4.31
CA VAL A 125 -14.91 6.45 -3.16
C VAL A 125 -14.39 5.81 -1.87
N SER A 126 -14.01 6.65 -0.91
CA SER A 126 -13.48 6.20 0.39
C SER A 126 -13.94 7.10 1.53
N PRO A 127 -14.03 6.57 2.77
CA PRO A 127 -14.38 7.37 3.94
C PRO A 127 -13.43 8.54 4.16
N GLU A 128 -13.95 9.60 4.78
CA GLU A 128 -13.16 10.73 5.28
C GLU A 128 -12.03 10.22 6.18
N ASP A 129 -10.82 10.78 6.00
CA ASP A 129 -9.63 10.44 6.79
C ASP A 129 -9.21 8.95 6.79
N SER A 130 -9.67 8.16 5.82
CA SER A 130 -9.20 6.77 5.64
C SER A 130 -7.77 6.73 5.12
N THR A 131 -7.04 5.68 5.47
CA THR A 131 -5.68 5.43 4.95
C THR A 131 -5.71 5.23 3.45
N ILE A 132 -6.62 4.41 2.93
CA ILE A 132 -6.74 4.20 1.48
C ILE A 132 -7.03 5.51 0.74
N GLY A 133 -7.84 6.38 1.30
CA GLY A 133 -8.09 7.70 0.74
C GLY A 133 -6.84 8.57 0.68
N GLN A 134 -6.03 8.60 1.74
CA GLN A 134 -4.75 9.33 1.76
C GLN A 134 -3.75 8.72 0.78
N GLN A 135 -3.70 7.41 0.66
CA GLN A 135 -2.87 6.70 -0.32
C GLN A 135 -3.22 7.06 -1.75
N LEU A 136 -4.51 7.18 -2.08
CA LEU A 136 -4.97 7.61 -3.40
C LEU A 136 -4.56 9.05 -3.70
N LEU A 137 -4.74 9.96 -2.74
CA LEU A 137 -4.30 11.34 -2.89
C LEU A 137 -2.79 11.44 -3.12
N TRP A 138 -2.01 10.72 -2.30
CA TRP A 138 -0.57 10.64 -2.47
C TRP A 138 -0.17 10.04 -3.81
N LEU A 139 -0.77 8.91 -4.23
CA LEU A 139 -0.47 8.22 -5.48
C LEU A 139 -0.64 9.14 -6.71
N PHE A 140 -1.72 9.91 -6.73
CA PHE A 140 -1.99 10.84 -7.85
C PHE A 140 -1.40 12.24 -7.63
N GLY A 141 -0.70 12.49 -6.52
CA GLY A 141 -0.15 13.80 -6.19
C GLY A 141 -1.22 14.88 -6.08
N LEU A 142 -2.32 14.56 -5.40
CA LEU A 142 -3.48 15.44 -5.20
C LEU A 142 -3.52 15.91 -3.75
N ASP A 143 -3.61 17.21 -3.53
CA ASP A 143 -3.70 17.82 -2.20
C ASP A 143 -5.11 18.37 -1.97
N LEU A 144 -5.90 17.69 -1.12
CA LEU A 144 -7.22 18.14 -0.67
C LEU A 144 -7.12 18.94 0.64
N PHE A 145 -6.31 20.01 0.69
CA PHE A 145 -6.21 20.88 1.88
C PHE A 145 -7.44 21.77 2.10
N GLU A 146 -8.21 21.98 1.06
CA GLU A 146 -9.47 22.72 1.10
C GLU A 146 -10.58 21.83 0.53
N VAL A 147 -11.85 22.14 0.90
CA VAL A 147 -13.05 21.44 0.38
C VAL A 147 -13.21 21.61 -1.14
N ARG A 148 -12.27 22.26 -1.81
CA ARG A 148 -12.32 22.53 -3.26
C ARG A 148 -11.79 21.33 -4.05
N PRO A 149 -12.47 20.95 -5.14
CA PRO A 149 -11.97 19.93 -6.05
C PRO A 149 -10.60 20.28 -6.61
N VAL A 150 -9.71 19.31 -6.62
CA VAL A 150 -8.37 19.42 -7.19
C VAL A 150 -8.25 18.48 -8.38
N ALA A 151 -7.43 18.84 -9.37
CA ALA A 151 -7.21 17.99 -10.53
C ALA A 151 -5.78 18.15 -11.03
N ARG A 152 -5.20 17.04 -11.49
CA ARG A 152 -3.87 16.98 -12.07
C ARG A 152 -3.90 16.18 -13.38
N ARG A 153 -3.24 16.69 -14.41
CA ARG A 153 -2.88 15.92 -15.58
C ARG A 153 -1.53 15.27 -15.33
N LEU A 154 -1.41 14.01 -15.70
CA LEU A 154 -0.16 13.27 -15.60
C LEU A 154 0.58 13.35 -16.93
N GLU A 155 1.81 13.85 -16.90
CA GLU A 155 2.66 13.96 -18.07
C GLU A 155 3.74 12.87 -18.04
N ARG A 156 4.21 12.41 -19.22
CA ARG A 156 5.18 11.30 -19.31
C ARG A 156 6.55 11.61 -18.71
N ASP A 157 6.86 12.88 -18.52
CA ASP A 157 8.04 13.39 -17.83
C ASP A 157 7.83 13.57 -16.31
N ASP A 158 6.62 13.33 -15.80
CA ASP A 158 6.38 13.17 -14.37
C ASP A 158 7.21 11.97 -13.86
N THR A 159 8.28 12.29 -13.14
CA THR A 159 9.30 11.32 -12.68
C THR A 159 8.85 10.50 -11.46
N MET A 160 7.56 10.43 -11.16
CA MET A 160 7.05 9.60 -10.06
C MET A 160 7.19 8.13 -10.44
N GLU A 161 8.34 7.57 -10.10
CA GLU A 161 8.64 6.15 -10.27
C GLU A 161 7.67 5.33 -9.40
N LEU A 162 7.13 4.27 -9.98
CA LEU A 162 6.28 3.32 -9.26
C LEU A 162 7.15 2.40 -8.39
N GLY A 163 7.65 2.93 -7.28
CA GLY A 163 8.32 2.14 -6.24
C GLY A 163 7.36 1.19 -5.53
N LEU A 164 7.89 0.37 -4.60
CA LEU A 164 7.16 -0.67 -3.86
C LEU A 164 5.83 -0.16 -3.28
N ALA A 165 5.82 1.02 -2.64
CA ALA A 165 4.64 1.60 -2.02
C ALA A 165 3.53 1.94 -3.04
N ALA A 166 3.89 2.58 -4.17
CA ALA A 166 2.93 2.92 -5.22
C ALA A 166 2.33 1.66 -5.87
N ARG A 167 3.16 0.64 -6.10
CA ARG A 167 2.72 -0.65 -6.64
C ARG A 167 1.79 -1.40 -5.68
N SER A 168 2.03 -1.31 -4.39
CA SER A 168 1.13 -1.89 -3.39
C SER A 168 -0.26 -1.27 -3.48
N VAL A 169 -0.36 0.07 -3.52
CA VAL A 169 -1.65 0.76 -3.67
C VAL A 169 -2.33 0.42 -5.01
N LEU A 170 -1.58 0.34 -6.11
CA LEU A 170 -2.14 -0.07 -7.41
C LEU A 170 -2.62 -1.52 -7.40
N SER A 171 -1.89 -2.42 -6.74
CA SER A 171 -2.28 -3.84 -6.60
C SER A 171 -3.57 -3.99 -5.80
N ASP A 172 -3.78 -3.18 -4.75
CA ASP A 172 -5.04 -3.15 -3.99
C ASP A 172 -6.24 -2.72 -4.86
N LEU A 173 -5.98 -1.92 -5.91
CA LEU A 173 -6.96 -1.55 -6.93
C LEU A 173 -7.11 -2.60 -8.06
N GLY A 174 -6.38 -3.71 -8.01
CA GLY A 174 -6.36 -4.73 -9.05
C GLY A 174 -5.55 -4.33 -10.29
N ILE A 175 -4.67 -3.35 -10.19
CA ILE A 175 -3.80 -2.91 -11.29
C ILE A 175 -2.42 -3.53 -11.10
N GLU A 176 -2.08 -4.45 -11.99
CA GLU A 176 -0.74 -5.06 -12.05
C GLU A 176 0.19 -4.20 -12.92
N VAL A 177 1.35 -3.85 -12.36
CA VAL A 177 2.40 -3.12 -13.06
C VAL A 177 3.42 -4.12 -13.57
N GLU A 178 3.70 -4.11 -14.87
CA GLU A 178 4.76 -4.96 -15.44
C GLU A 178 6.13 -4.42 -15.01
N GLU A 179 6.93 -5.32 -14.44
CA GLU A 179 8.31 -5.05 -14.06
C GLU A 179 9.26 -5.57 -15.13
N PRO A 180 10.38 -4.88 -15.41
CA PRO A 180 11.41 -5.43 -16.27
C PRO A 180 12.03 -6.67 -15.61
N GLU A 181 12.44 -7.65 -16.42
CA GLU A 181 13.10 -8.85 -15.94
C GLU A 181 14.38 -8.48 -15.16
N PRO A 182 14.53 -8.95 -13.91
CA PRO A 182 15.73 -8.70 -13.13
C PRO A 182 16.95 -9.40 -13.72
N ASP A 183 18.12 -8.75 -13.72
CA ASP A 183 19.37 -9.35 -14.21
C ASP A 183 19.70 -10.71 -13.55
N ALA A 184 19.26 -10.91 -12.30
CA ALA A 184 19.46 -12.15 -11.55
C ALA A 184 18.41 -13.24 -11.85
N PHE A 185 17.42 -13.00 -12.73
CA PHE A 185 16.33 -13.95 -12.96
C PHE A 185 16.82 -15.27 -13.57
N ALA A 186 17.74 -15.21 -14.54
CA ALA A 186 18.34 -16.42 -15.12
C ALA A 186 19.05 -17.26 -14.04
N GLN A 187 19.78 -16.63 -13.12
CA GLN A 187 20.44 -17.30 -12.00
C GLN A 187 19.42 -17.91 -11.01
N LEU A 188 18.27 -17.27 -10.83
CA LEU A 188 17.17 -17.80 -10.02
C LEU A 188 16.65 -19.11 -10.61
N ILE A 189 16.39 -19.14 -11.93
CA ILE A 189 15.92 -20.33 -12.64
C ILE A 189 16.97 -21.43 -12.61
N ASP A 190 18.24 -21.10 -12.82
CA ASP A 190 19.35 -22.09 -12.75
C ASP A 190 19.46 -22.72 -11.35
N ARG A 191 19.24 -21.94 -10.28
CA ARG A 191 19.39 -22.40 -8.89
C ARG A 191 18.19 -23.18 -8.37
N PHE A 192 16.98 -22.75 -8.70
CA PHE A 192 15.73 -23.27 -8.12
C PHE A 192 14.79 -23.93 -9.13
N GLY A 193 15.08 -23.82 -10.43
CA GLY A 193 14.15 -24.24 -11.48
C GLY A 193 12.89 -23.37 -11.51
N ARG A 194 11.88 -23.86 -12.25
CA ARG A 194 10.53 -23.22 -12.31
C ARG A 194 9.67 -23.70 -11.14
N GLN A 195 10.15 -23.48 -9.92
CA GLN A 195 9.47 -23.84 -8.68
C GLN A 195 9.65 -22.71 -7.67
N PHE A 196 8.65 -22.52 -6.81
CA PHE A 196 8.77 -21.55 -5.73
C PHE A 196 9.76 -22.04 -4.67
N PRO A 197 10.90 -21.36 -4.45
CA PRO A 197 11.80 -21.68 -3.34
C PRO A 197 11.13 -21.35 -2.00
N GLY A 198 11.70 -21.87 -0.92
CA GLY A 198 11.31 -21.43 0.44
C GLY A 198 11.55 -19.94 0.63
N THR A 199 10.71 -19.29 1.43
CA THR A 199 10.75 -17.81 1.61
C THR A 199 12.14 -17.32 2.06
N LEU A 200 12.78 -18.00 3.02
CA LEU A 200 14.14 -17.65 3.47
C LEU A 200 15.17 -17.81 2.36
N GLN A 201 15.03 -18.85 1.51
CA GLN A 201 15.95 -19.09 0.40
C GLN A 201 15.86 -17.99 -0.65
N LEU A 202 14.63 -17.55 -0.98
CA LEU A 202 14.41 -16.45 -1.92
C LEU A 202 14.95 -15.13 -1.37
N SER A 203 14.67 -14.83 -0.10
CA SER A 203 15.17 -13.61 0.54
C SER A 203 16.70 -13.57 0.61
N SER A 204 17.35 -14.73 0.87
CA SER A 204 18.82 -14.84 0.86
C SER A 204 19.36 -14.64 -0.55
N PHE A 205 18.77 -15.28 -1.54
CA PHE A 205 19.13 -15.12 -2.94
C PHE A 205 19.00 -13.67 -3.41
N ALA A 206 17.91 -13.00 -3.06
CA ALA A 206 17.71 -11.60 -3.40
C ALA A 206 18.81 -10.69 -2.81
N ARG A 207 19.22 -10.92 -1.55
CA ARG A 207 20.34 -10.18 -0.95
C ARG A 207 21.69 -10.50 -1.59
N GLU A 208 21.94 -11.77 -1.95
CA GLU A 208 23.18 -12.22 -2.59
C GLU A 208 23.36 -11.64 -4.00
N THR A 209 22.28 -11.44 -4.73
CA THR A 209 22.32 -11.03 -6.15
C THR A 209 22.16 -9.54 -6.37
N LEU A 210 21.78 -8.77 -5.35
CA LEU A 210 21.69 -7.31 -5.45
C LEU A 210 22.99 -6.66 -4.99
N ALA A 211 23.81 -6.22 -5.95
CA ALA A 211 25.08 -5.56 -5.66
C ALA A 211 24.88 -4.11 -5.16
N GLY A 212 25.87 -3.62 -4.41
CA GLY A 212 25.93 -2.20 -4.00
C GLY A 212 25.05 -1.81 -2.82
N VAL A 213 24.44 -2.76 -2.13
CA VAL A 213 23.60 -2.52 -0.94
C VAL A 213 24.43 -2.82 0.33
N ASP A 214 24.61 -1.81 1.18
CA ASP A 214 25.27 -1.94 2.48
C ASP A 214 24.29 -1.65 3.62
N PRO A 215 23.75 -2.66 4.29
CA PRO A 215 22.78 -2.48 5.38
C PRO A 215 23.37 -1.80 6.62
N LYS A 216 24.71 -1.71 6.75
CA LYS A 216 25.36 -1.02 7.85
C LYS A 216 25.45 0.48 7.61
N ALA A 217 25.69 0.89 6.38
CA ALA A 217 25.76 2.28 5.98
C ALA A 217 24.36 2.91 5.83
N ASP A 218 23.44 2.17 5.22
CA ASP A 218 22.05 2.62 4.96
C ASP A 218 21.06 1.47 5.18
N PRO A 219 20.61 1.24 6.43
CA PRO A 219 19.65 0.18 6.73
C PRO A 219 18.26 0.44 6.12
N ASP A 220 17.85 1.70 6.00
CA ASP A 220 16.57 2.11 5.41
C ASP A 220 16.54 1.83 3.91
N GLY A 221 17.55 2.27 3.18
CA GLY A 221 17.69 2.01 1.75
C GLY A 221 17.91 0.54 1.43
N ALA A 222 18.67 -0.18 2.27
CA ALA A 222 18.88 -1.62 2.09
C ALA A 222 17.59 -2.40 2.19
N LEU A 223 16.72 -2.06 3.15
CA LEU A 223 15.44 -2.73 3.34
C LEU A 223 14.55 -2.58 2.09
N ILE A 224 14.40 -1.36 1.59
CA ILE A 224 13.59 -1.09 0.38
C ILE A 224 14.18 -1.81 -0.84
N ALA A 225 15.50 -1.69 -1.07
CA ALA A 225 16.15 -2.28 -2.23
C ALA A 225 16.03 -3.81 -2.24
N TRP A 226 16.18 -4.47 -1.10
CA TRP A 226 16.01 -5.92 -1.01
C TRP A 226 14.56 -6.36 -1.20
N MET A 227 13.59 -5.61 -0.64
CA MET A 227 12.17 -5.90 -0.84
C MET A 227 11.76 -5.75 -2.31
N GLU A 228 12.20 -4.68 -2.98
CA GLU A 228 11.91 -4.45 -4.40
C GLU A 228 12.55 -5.52 -5.30
N HIS A 229 13.80 -5.87 -5.02
CA HIS A 229 14.49 -6.89 -5.81
C HIS A 229 13.87 -8.29 -5.64
N GLU A 230 13.53 -8.67 -4.39
CA GLU A 230 12.84 -9.94 -4.14
C GLU A 230 11.46 -9.97 -4.76
N GLU A 231 10.70 -8.86 -4.70
CA GLU A 231 9.38 -8.78 -5.34
C GLU A 231 9.49 -8.98 -6.85
N ALA A 232 10.43 -8.29 -7.52
CA ALA A 232 10.65 -8.44 -8.95
C ALA A 232 11.02 -9.89 -9.34
N LEU A 233 11.93 -10.52 -8.61
CA LEU A 233 12.30 -11.92 -8.82
C LEU A 233 11.11 -12.87 -8.66
N PHE A 234 10.33 -12.65 -7.59
CA PHE A 234 9.17 -13.48 -7.31
C PHE A 234 8.09 -13.34 -8.39
N ARG A 235 7.77 -12.11 -8.83
CA ARG A 235 6.73 -11.86 -9.84
C ARG A 235 7.07 -12.51 -11.18
N HIS A 236 8.33 -12.45 -11.60
CA HIS A 236 8.77 -13.12 -12.81
C HIS A 236 8.68 -14.63 -12.69
N LEU A 237 9.15 -15.21 -11.57
CA LEU A 237 9.06 -16.65 -11.32
C LEU A 237 7.59 -17.12 -11.27
N GLU A 238 6.72 -16.36 -10.59
CA GLU A 238 5.29 -16.65 -10.53
C GLU A 238 4.67 -16.66 -11.92
N ARG A 239 5.00 -15.66 -12.77
CA ARG A 239 4.49 -15.56 -14.15
C ARG A 239 4.89 -16.79 -14.97
N GLU A 240 6.14 -17.24 -14.89
CA GLU A 240 6.60 -18.46 -15.53
C GLU A 240 5.83 -19.70 -15.05
N ILE A 241 5.70 -19.89 -13.74
CA ILE A 241 5.00 -21.03 -13.15
C ILE A 241 3.51 -21.04 -13.53
N VAL A 242 2.87 -19.85 -13.50
CA VAL A 242 1.46 -19.70 -13.86
C VAL A 242 1.28 -19.94 -15.36
N SER A 243 2.17 -19.43 -16.22
CA SER A 243 2.15 -19.68 -17.66
C SER A 243 2.24 -21.16 -17.98
N ASP A 244 3.23 -21.85 -17.42
CA ASP A 244 3.42 -23.30 -17.60
C ASP A 244 2.14 -24.08 -17.19
N ARG A 245 1.51 -23.67 -16.08
CA ARG A 245 0.28 -24.34 -15.60
C ARG A 245 -0.93 -24.04 -16.48
N LEU A 246 -1.05 -22.83 -17.01
CA LEU A 246 -2.12 -22.48 -17.96
C LEU A 246 -1.95 -23.19 -19.30
N GLU A 247 -0.70 -23.32 -19.79
CA GLU A 247 -0.40 -24.08 -21.02
C GLU A 247 -0.70 -25.56 -20.87
N ALA A 248 -0.39 -26.16 -19.70
CA ALA A 248 -0.78 -27.53 -19.38
C ALA A 248 -2.30 -27.73 -19.30
N GLY A 249 -3.03 -26.65 -19.04
CA GLY A 249 -4.48 -26.59 -18.96
C GLY A 249 -5.06 -27.18 -17.67
N PHE A 250 -6.35 -26.97 -17.48
CA PHE A 250 -7.15 -27.52 -16.37
C PHE A 250 -8.22 -28.44 -16.97
N MET A 251 -7.84 -29.69 -17.20
CA MET A 251 -8.72 -30.69 -17.81
C MET A 251 -8.71 -31.98 -16.99
N GLU A 252 -9.88 -32.50 -16.69
CA GLU A 252 -10.08 -33.82 -16.08
C GLU A 252 -11.01 -34.66 -16.97
N ALA A 253 -10.53 -35.82 -17.43
CA ALA A 253 -11.29 -36.79 -18.25
C ALA A 253 -12.12 -36.18 -19.41
N ARG A 254 -11.61 -35.12 -20.09
CA ARG A 254 -12.24 -34.35 -21.20
C ARG A 254 -13.25 -33.26 -20.78
N SER A 255 -13.35 -32.93 -19.50
CA SER A 255 -14.09 -31.77 -19.02
C SER A 255 -13.13 -30.74 -18.38
N ALA A 256 -13.58 -29.48 -18.29
CA ALA A 256 -12.82 -28.46 -17.59
C ALA A 256 -12.76 -28.79 -16.08
N ASP A 257 -11.57 -28.81 -15.52
CA ASP A 257 -11.32 -28.94 -14.08
C ASP A 257 -11.44 -27.55 -13.41
N VAL A 258 -12.68 -27.15 -13.13
CA VAL A 258 -12.98 -25.84 -12.54
C VAL A 258 -12.44 -25.75 -11.11
N ASP A 259 -12.59 -26.81 -10.32
CA ASP A 259 -12.14 -26.84 -8.92
C ASP A 259 -10.60 -26.77 -8.83
N GLY A 260 -9.90 -27.49 -9.72
CA GLY A 260 -8.45 -27.41 -9.84
C GLY A 260 -7.97 -26.00 -10.25
N PHE A 261 -8.66 -25.34 -11.16
CA PHE A 261 -8.35 -23.95 -11.52
C PHE A 261 -8.55 -22.99 -10.35
N LEU A 262 -9.68 -23.07 -9.66
CA LEU A 262 -9.99 -22.20 -8.51
C LEU A 262 -8.98 -22.43 -7.37
N SER A 263 -8.69 -23.68 -7.04
CA SER A 263 -7.69 -24.04 -6.02
C SER A 263 -6.30 -23.50 -6.36
N PHE A 264 -5.85 -23.65 -7.61
CA PHE A 264 -4.59 -23.11 -8.07
C PHE A 264 -4.54 -21.59 -7.98
N SER A 265 -5.57 -20.90 -8.48
CA SER A 265 -5.67 -19.44 -8.43
C SER A 265 -5.60 -18.90 -7.01
N LEU A 266 -6.36 -19.50 -6.07
CA LEU A 266 -6.31 -19.15 -4.65
C LEU A 266 -4.93 -19.40 -4.04
N SER A 267 -4.26 -20.49 -4.43
CA SER A 267 -2.92 -20.80 -3.93
C SER A 267 -1.89 -19.76 -4.34
N VAL A 268 -1.97 -19.25 -5.59
CA VAL A 268 -1.12 -18.16 -6.09
C VAL A 268 -1.34 -16.89 -5.28
N GLN A 269 -2.59 -16.46 -5.09
CA GLN A 269 -2.91 -15.25 -4.35
C GLN A 269 -2.49 -15.32 -2.87
N ASN A 270 -2.74 -16.46 -2.21
CA ASN A 270 -2.31 -16.66 -0.83
C ASN A 270 -0.79 -16.64 -0.69
N ARG A 271 -0.07 -17.19 -1.67
CA ARG A 271 1.39 -17.16 -1.71
C ARG A 271 1.92 -15.73 -1.84
N ARG A 272 1.35 -14.91 -2.71
CA ARG A 272 1.71 -13.49 -2.82
C ARG A 272 1.61 -12.77 -1.46
N LYS A 273 0.47 -12.89 -0.78
CA LYS A 273 0.24 -12.24 0.51
C LYS A 273 1.21 -12.74 1.60
N SER A 274 1.34 -14.04 1.78
CA SER A 274 2.18 -14.61 2.85
C SER A 274 3.67 -14.36 2.61
N ARG A 275 4.15 -14.49 1.35
CA ARG A 275 5.54 -14.28 1.02
C ARG A 275 6.03 -12.88 1.38
N ALA A 276 5.27 -11.82 1.04
CA ALA A 276 5.67 -10.45 1.31
C ALA A 276 5.95 -10.21 2.80
N GLY A 277 5.10 -10.76 3.69
CA GLY A 277 5.30 -10.69 5.14
C GLY A 277 6.56 -11.43 5.60
N TYR A 278 6.80 -12.64 5.10
CA TYR A 278 8.03 -13.40 5.42
C TYR A 278 9.30 -12.72 4.89
N ALA A 279 9.29 -12.23 3.66
CA ALA A 279 10.40 -11.49 3.06
C ALA A 279 10.78 -10.29 3.93
N PHE A 280 9.78 -9.51 4.33
CA PHE A 280 9.98 -8.34 5.18
C PHE A 280 10.66 -8.72 6.50
N GLY A 281 10.16 -9.73 7.22
CA GLY A 281 10.80 -10.25 8.43
C GLY A 281 12.23 -10.73 8.22
N HIS A 282 12.52 -11.44 7.10
CA HIS A 282 13.86 -11.94 6.79
C HIS A 282 14.86 -10.81 6.47
N HIS A 283 14.43 -9.75 5.77
CA HIS A 283 15.30 -8.61 5.47
C HIS A 283 15.56 -7.76 6.71
N VAL A 284 14.56 -7.56 7.56
CA VAL A 284 14.73 -6.91 8.87
C VAL A 284 15.73 -7.69 9.72
N GLU A 285 15.59 -9.00 9.80
CA GLU A 285 16.52 -9.87 10.54
C GLU A 285 17.95 -9.76 10.02
N ALA A 286 18.14 -9.73 8.70
CA ALA A 286 19.46 -9.56 8.09
C ALA A 286 20.09 -8.19 8.45
N ILE A 287 19.30 -7.12 8.55
CA ILE A 287 19.76 -5.81 9.01
C ILE A 287 20.18 -5.89 10.48
N LEU A 288 19.36 -6.47 11.36
CA LEU A 288 19.70 -6.64 12.79
C LEU A 288 21.00 -7.42 12.98
N GLN A 289 21.18 -8.51 12.22
CA GLN A 289 22.41 -9.31 12.24
C GLN A 289 23.63 -8.52 11.76
N ALA A 290 23.50 -7.77 10.65
CA ALA A 290 24.58 -6.94 10.13
C ALA A 290 25.03 -5.88 11.16
N HIS A 291 24.11 -5.37 11.97
CA HIS A 291 24.40 -4.41 13.04
C HIS A 291 24.82 -5.05 14.37
N GLY A 292 24.87 -6.39 14.46
CA GLY A 292 25.26 -7.10 15.68
C GLY A 292 24.32 -6.88 16.85
N VAL A 293 23.03 -6.66 16.58
CA VAL A 293 21.98 -6.49 17.58
C VAL A 293 21.57 -7.85 18.14
N SER A 294 21.42 -7.96 19.46
CA SER A 294 20.85 -9.17 20.10
C SER A 294 19.34 -9.08 20.11
N TYR A 295 18.67 -10.17 19.73
CA TYR A 295 17.22 -10.27 19.69
C TYR A 295 16.78 -11.73 19.81
N THR A 296 15.52 -11.95 20.15
CA THR A 296 14.80 -13.21 19.89
C THR A 296 13.69 -12.93 18.89
N ARG A 297 13.62 -13.73 17.81
CA ARG A 297 12.58 -13.66 16.80
C ARG A 297 11.39 -14.54 17.22
N GLU A 298 10.17 -14.07 16.92
CA GLU A 298 8.91 -14.76 17.25
C GLU A 298 8.83 -15.15 18.74
N ALA A 299 9.34 -14.25 19.61
CA ALA A 299 9.46 -14.47 21.04
C ALA A 299 8.08 -14.54 21.69
N THR A 300 7.84 -15.59 22.50
CA THR A 300 6.59 -15.74 23.24
C THR A 300 6.51 -14.74 24.40
N THR A 301 5.42 -14.01 24.48
CA THR A 301 5.13 -13.06 25.54
C THR A 301 3.84 -13.45 26.29
N GLU A 302 3.25 -12.51 27.05
CA GLU A 302 2.03 -12.77 27.83
C GLU A 302 0.88 -13.23 26.92
N LYS A 303 -0.01 -14.07 27.48
CA LYS A 303 -1.21 -14.59 26.79
C LYS A 303 -0.90 -15.41 25.52
N ARG A 304 0.33 -15.90 25.38
CA ARG A 304 0.85 -16.61 24.20
C ARG A 304 0.89 -15.73 22.94
N ASN A 305 0.96 -14.40 23.08
CA ASN A 305 1.26 -13.53 21.97
C ASN A 305 2.74 -13.70 21.57
N ALA A 306 3.04 -13.53 20.30
CA ALA A 306 4.40 -13.59 19.78
C ALA A 306 4.79 -12.21 19.28
N ALA A 307 5.88 -11.66 19.83
CA ALA A 307 6.50 -10.46 19.28
C ALA A 307 7.41 -10.84 18.11
N ASP A 308 7.33 -10.16 16.98
CA ASP A 308 8.15 -10.48 15.79
C ASP A 308 9.65 -10.40 16.13
N PHE A 309 10.08 -9.36 16.87
CA PHE A 309 11.42 -9.24 17.43
C PHE A 309 11.37 -8.65 18.83
N LEU A 310 12.07 -9.27 19.77
CA LEU A 310 12.20 -8.85 21.17
C LEU A 310 13.67 -8.60 21.51
N PHE A 311 13.96 -7.48 22.18
CA PHE A 311 15.31 -7.04 22.49
C PHE A 311 15.50 -6.86 24.02
N PRO A 312 16.66 -7.28 24.58
CA PRO A 312 17.74 -7.99 23.91
C PRO A 312 17.42 -9.46 23.65
N GLY A 313 16.40 -10.03 24.29
CA GLY A 313 15.93 -11.40 24.07
C GLY A 313 14.80 -11.85 24.97
N GLU A 314 14.28 -13.05 24.72
CA GLU A 314 13.17 -13.66 25.47
C GLU A 314 13.56 -13.98 26.92
N ASP A 315 14.79 -14.43 27.16
CA ASP A 315 15.28 -14.74 28.52
C ASP A 315 15.33 -13.47 29.40
N ASP A 316 15.81 -12.35 28.86
CA ASP A 316 15.84 -11.06 29.56
C ASP A 316 14.42 -10.54 29.81
N TYR A 317 13.53 -10.73 28.84
CA TYR A 317 12.12 -10.38 29.00
C TYR A 317 11.44 -11.22 30.08
N ALA A 318 11.73 -12.51 30.18
CA ALA A 318 11.16 -13.43 31.17
C ALA A 318 11.69 -13.16 32.60
N ASP A 319 12.94 -12.67 32.74
CA ASP A 319 13.50 -12.31 34.06
C ASP A 319 12.87 -11.00 34.58
N ARG A 320 12.02 -11.10 35.57
CA ARG A 320 11.35 -9.94 36.20
C ARG A 320 12.31 -8.98 36.93
N ARG A 321 13.57 -9.35 37.14
CA ARG A 321 14.61 -8.47 37.70
C ARG A 321 15.25 -7.62 36.61
N TYR A 322 15.10 -8.00 35.36
CA TYR A 322 15.60 -7.22 34.24
C TYR A 322 14.76 -5.93 34.09
N PRO A 323 15.36 -4.75 33.98
CA PRO A 323 14.63 -3.49 33.95
C PRO A 323 13.75 -3.35 32.70
N ASP A 324 12.48 -2.96 32.89
CA ASP A 324 11.51 -2.81 31.79
C ASP A 324 11.93 -1.72 30.79
N ASP A 325 12.65 -0.69 31.26
CA ASP A 325 13.17 0.42 30.43
C ASP A 325 14.42 0.04 29.60
N GLN A 326 14.90 -1.20 29.74
CA GLN A 326 15.96 -1.78 28.92
C GLN A 326 15.43 -2.83 27.93
N LEU A 327 14.13 -3.01 27.87
CA LEU A 327 13.46 -3.88 26.92
C LEU A 327 12.89 -3.08 25.75
N ALA A 328 12.97 -3.63 24.56
CA ALA A 328 12.27 -3.12 23.37
C ALA A 328 11.65 -4.27 22.56
N MET A 329 10.67 -3.93 21.76
CA MET A 329 10.10 -4.83 20.77
C MET A 329 9.94 -4.14 19.42
N LEU A 330 9.94 -4.91 18.36
CA LEU A 330 9.61 -4.48 17.00
C LEU A 330 8.63 -5.47 16.40
N ALA A 331 7.42 -5.02 16.13
CA ALA A 331 6.48 -5.71 15.27
C ALA A 331 6.77 -5.36 13.80
N VAL A 332 6.55 -6.29 12.89
CA VAL A 332 6.84 -6.12 11.46
C VAL A 332 5.60 -6.47 10.64
N LYS A 333 4.99 -5.48 10.00
CA LYS A 333 3.77 -5.65 9.20
C LYS A 333 3.91 -4.90 7.88
N THR A 334 3.82 -5.58 6.76
CA THR A 334 3.86 -4.93 5.44
C THR A 334 2.74 -3.92 5.26
N SER A 335 1.56 -4.22 5.79
CA SER A 335 0.39 -3.34 5.87
C SER A 335 -0.07 -3.23 7.33
N CYS A 336 -0.40 -2.02 7.77
CA CYS A 336 -0.86 -1.76 9.12
C CYS A 336 -2.37 -1.90 9.25
N LYS A 337 -3.15 -1.30 8.33
CA LYS A 337 -4.60 -1.19 8.41
C LYS A 337 -5.08 -1.30 9.88
N ASP A 338 -5.92 -2.25 10.25
CA ASP A 338 -6.32 -2.48 11.65
C ASP A 338 -5.37 -3.37 12.46
N ARG A 339 -4.34 -3.96 11.84
CA ARG A 339 -3.40 -4.89 12.51
C ARG A 339 -2.52 -4.24 13.55
N TRP A 340 -2.29 -2.94 13.48
CA TRP A 340 -1.52 -2.23 14.48
C TRP A 340 -2.09 -2.36 15.89
N ARG A 341 -3.43 -2.55 16.03
CA ARG A 341 -4.08 -2.77 17.33
C ARG A 341 -3.68 -4.10 17.98
N GLN A 342 -3.36 -5.10 17.16
CA GLN A 342 -2.88 -6.41 17.66
C GLN A 342 -1.52 -6.24 18.35
N VAL A 343 -0.64 -5.37 17.85
CA VAL A 343 0.68 -5.09 18.42
C VAL A 343 0.58 -4.54 19.86
N LEU A 344 -0.49 -3.82 20.17
CA LEU A 344 -0.69 -3.27 21.52
C LEU A 344 -0.81 -4.36 22.60
N ALA A 345 -1.26 -5.56 22.24
CA ALA A 345 -1.41 -6.70 23.14
C ALA A 345 -0.12 -7.54 23.29
N GLU A 346 0.92 -7.24 22.51
CA GLU A 346 2.20 -7.93 22.58
C GLU A 346 3.10 -7.30 23.65
N ALA A 347 3.91 -8.11 24.35
CA ALA A 347 4.97 -7.66 25.28
C ALA A 347 4.48 -6.60 26.31
N ASP A 348 3.60 -6.99 27.23
CA ASP A 348 2.93 -6.10 28.21
C ASP A 348 3.92 -5.29 29.07
N ARG A 349 5.16 -5.77 29.30
CA ARG A 349 6.22 -5.07 30.04
C ARG A 349 6.76 -3.83 29.31
N ILE A 350 6.61 -3.78 27.98
CA ILE A 350 7.17 -2.71 27.14
C ILE A 350 6.12 -1.66 26.91
N ARG A 351 6.37 -0.43 27.42
CA ARG A 351 5.41 0.68 27.32
C ARG A 351 5.32 1.26 25.91
N THR A 352 6.48 1.58 25.32
CA THR A 352 6.55 2.08 23.95
C THR A 352 6.84 0.92 23.01
N LYS A 353 5.86 0.55 22.20
CA LYS A 353 5.98 -0.51 21.22
C LYS A 353 6.40 0.08 19.88
N HIS A 354 7.19 -0.65 19.11
CA HIS A 354 7.60 -0.20 17.78
C HIS A 354 6.95 -1.08 16.72
N LEU A 355 6.40 -0.46 15.69
CA LEU A 355 5.81 -1.13 14.54
C LEU A 355 6.52 -0.67 13.27
N LEU A 356 7.25 -1.58 12.64
CA LEU A 356 7.87 -1.36 11.34
C LEU A 356 6.91 -1.75 10.22
N THR A 357 6.70 -0.82 9.29
CA THR A 357 5.82 -1.04 8.14
C THR A 357 6.40 -0.45 6.86
N LEU A 358 5.89 -0.90 5.72
CA LEU A 358 6.14 -0.34 4.39
C LEU A 358 4.92 0.43 3.85
N GLU A 359 3.87 0.57 4.66
CA GLU A 359 2.62 1.20 4.25
C GLU A 359 2.80 2.72 4.09
N PRO A 360 2.52 3.29 2.89
CA PRO A 360 2.59 4.72 2.68
C PRO A 360 1.37 5.43 3.25
N ALA A 361 1.49 6.71 3.54
CA ALA A 361 0.38 7.66 3.73
C ALA A 361 -0.72 7.18 4.71
N ILE A 362 -0.36 6.50 5.81
CA ILE A 362 -1.34 6.14 6.85
C ILE A 362 -2.04 7.42 7.33
N SER A 363 -3.36 7.34 7.53
CA SER A 363 -4.17 8.51 7.85
C SER A 363 -3.72 9.21 9.13
N ARG A 364 -4.02 10.52 9.21
CA ARG A 364 -3.68 11.34 10.39
C ARG A 364 -4.40 10.84 11.65
N ILE A 365 -5.64 10.38 11.50
CA ILE A 365 -6.41 9.83 12.61
C ILE A 365 -5.74 8.56 13.14
N GLN A 366 -5.41 7.61 12.28
CA GLN A 366 -4.75 6.37 12.71
C GLN A 366 -3.39 6.62 13.35
N THR A 367 -2.56 7.49 12.77
CA THR A 367 -1.24 7.81 13.37
C THR A 367 -1.37 8.54 14.70
N ALA A 368 -2.38 9.40 14.88
CA ALA A 368 -2.67 10.02 16.17
C ALA A 368 -3.13 9.00 17.22
N GLU A 369 -3.98 8.02 16.85
CA GLU A 369 -4.38 6.92 17.71
C GLU A 369 -3.18 6.06 18.11
N MET A 370 -2.33 5.64 17.16
CA MET A 370 -1.10 4.88 17.42
C MET A 370 -0.22 5.59 18.45
N ARG A 371 0.03 6.89 18.24
CA ARG A 371 0.82 7.72 19.16
C ARG A 371 0.18 7.81 20.54
N GLY A 372 -1.15 7.99 20.60
CA GLY A 372 -1.91 8.05 21.87
C GLY A 372 -1.87 6.73 22.65
N GLN A 373 -1.69 5.60 21.99
CA GLN A 373 -1.57 4.26 22.59
C GLN A 373 -0.12 3.86 22.89
N GLY A 374 0.87 4.74 22.72
CA GLY A 374 2.27 4.45 22.98
C GLY A 374 2.93 3.58 21.91
N LEU A 375 2.38 3.55 20.69
CA LEU A 375 2.97 2.88 19.54
C LEU A 375 3.81 3.89 18.76
N GLN A 376 5.09 3.56 18.50
CA GLN A 376 6.00 4.31 17.63
C GLN A 376 6.04 3.66 16.27
N LEU A 377 5.67 4.41 15.24
CA LEU A 377 5.74 3.94 13.86
C LEU A 377 7.18 4.07 13.35
N VAL A 378 7.69 2.96 12.83
CA VAL A 378 9.01 2.86 12.20
C VAL A 378 8.80 2.56 10.71
N LEU A 379 9.44 3.30 9.83
CA LEU A 379 9.39 3.03 8.40
C LEU A 379 10.64 3.58 7.70
N PRO A 380 11.04 2.99 6.58
CA PRO A 380 12.17 3.51 5.81
C PRO A 380 12.01 5.00 5.51
N THR A 381 13.07 5.77 5.69
CA THR A 381 13.06 7.25 5.59
C THR A 381 12.56 7.75 4.23
N SER A 382 12.76 6.99 3.15
CA SER A 382 12.22 7.30 1.82
C SER A 382 10.69 7.39 1.80
N LEU A 383 10.00 6.65 2.68
CA LEU A 383 8.54 6.66 2.79
C LEU A 383 7.99 7.80 3.65
N HIS A 384 8.84 8.49 4.43
CA HIS A 384 8.38 9.61 5.27
C HIS A 384 7.73 10.72 4.45
N SER A 385 8.17 10.93 3.21
CA SER A 385 7.62 11.94 2.31
C SER A 385 6.17 11.67 1.90
N THR A 386 5.67 10.43 2.03
CA THR A 386 4.28 10.06 1.73
C THR A 386 3.30 10.55 2.80
N TYR A 387 3.79 10.86 4.00
CA TYR A 387 3.02 11.33 5.14
C TYR A 387 2.91 12.85 5.20
N GLN A 388 1.88 13.36 5.86
CA GLN A 388 1.69 14.79 6.06
C GLN A 388 2.79 15.39 6.95
N ALA A 389 3.05 16.70 6.82
CA ALA A 389 4.16 17.38 7.50
C ALA A 389 4.13 17.25 9.03
N ASP A 390 2.94 17.28 9.63
CA ASP A 390 2.74 17.13 11.07
C ASP A 390 2.96 15.69 11.58
N GLN A 391 2.77 14.68 10.73
CA GLN A 391 3.05 13.29 11.05
C GLN A 391 4.57 13.00 11.00
N ARG A 392 5.30 13.59 10.03
CA ARG A 392 6.72 13.30 9.77
C ARG A 392 7.62 13.48 10.98
N ALA A 393 7.32 14.47 11.83
CA ALA A 393 8.12 14.75 13.04
C ALA A 393 8.03 13.62 14.10
N TRP A 394 7.05 12.74 13.98
CA TRP A 394 6.88 11.60 14.89
C TRP A 394 7.38 10.29 14.28
N LEU A 395 7.54 10.19 12.97
CA LEU A 395 8.03 8.98 12.32
C LEU A 395 9.49 8.71 12.69
N MET A 396 9.84 7.43 12.72
CA MET A 396 11.19 6.96 13.03
C MET A 396 11.71 6.14 11.84
N GLY A 397 12.97 6.35 11.44
CA GLY A 397 13.66 5.52 10.46
C GLY A 397 14.15 4.20 11.05
N VAL A 398 14.49 3.24 10.21
CA VAL A 398 15.07 1.95 10.63
C VAL A 398 16.41 2.18 11.32
N GLY A 399 17.24 3.10 10.78
CA GLY A 399 18.52 3.48 11.38
C GLY A 399 18.36 4.11 12.77
N GLU A 400 17.34 4.93 12.98
CA GLU A 400 17.03 5.53 14.27
C GLU A 400 16.57 4.48 15.30
N PHE A 401 15.72 3.53 14.88
CA PHE A 401 15.32 2.42 15.74
C PHE A 401 16.52 1.57 16.18
N LEU A 402 17.47 1.28 15.29
CA LEU A 402 18.71 0.60 15.63
C LEU A 402 19.53 1.39 16.67
N GLY A 403 19.49 2.73 16.62
CA GLY A 403 20.05 3.61 17.64
C GLY A 403 19.42 3.38 19.02
N VAL A 404 18.09 3.36 19.08
CA VAL A 404 17.33 3.08 20.32
C VAL A 404 17.78 1.76 20.96
N VAL A 405 17.80 0.67 20.17
CA VAL A 405 18.18 -0.66 20.70
C VAL A 405 19.63 -0.71 21.18
N ARG A 406 20.54 -0.01 20.50
CA ARG A 406 21.95 0.09 20.93
C ARG A 406 22.12 0.87 22.24
N GLU A 407 21.37 1.94 22.43
CA GLU A 407 21.39 2.73 23.68
C GLU A 407 20.93 1.91 24.87
N LEU A 408 19.88 1.08 24.71
CA LEU A 408 19.43 0.18 25.76
C LEU A 408 20.56 -0.77 26.21
N ARG A 409 21.32 -1.29 25.26
CA ARG A 409 22.49 -2.16 25.53
C ARG A 409 23.67 -1.42 26.17
N GLY A 410 23.86 -0.15 25.83
CA GLY A 410 24.90 0.70 26.42
C GLY A 410 24.68 1.00 27.91
N ARG A 411 23.43 1.18 28.32
CA ARG A 411 23.04 1.38 29.74
C ARG A 411 23.33 0.15 30.58
N GLN A 412 23.19 -1.05 30.03
CA GLN A 412 23.52 -2.32 30.71
C GLN A 412 25.02 -2.42 31.10
N ARG A 413 25.93 -1.92 30.22
CA ARG A 413 27.39 -1.97 30.50
C ARG A 413 27.85 -0.99 31.58
N LEU A 414 27.04 0.01 31.92
CA LEU A 414 27.36 0.98 32.97
C LEU A 414 26.85 0.57 34.35
N LEU A 415 26.05 -0.48 34.44
CA LEU A 415 25.44 -1.00 35.69
C LEU A 415 26.14 -2.26 36.21
N ILE A 416 27.15 -2.79 35.50
CA ILE A 416 28.04 -3.87 35.87
C ILE A 416 29.43 -3.30 36.17
#